data_5d87d9afa10e979cfa6b49e35b872354
#
_entry.id   5d87d9afa10e979cfa6b49e35b872354
#
_cell.length_a   1.000
_cell.length_b   1.000
_cell.length_c   1.000
_cell.angle_alpha   90.00
_cell.angle_beta   90.00
_cell.angle_gamma   90.00
#
_symmetry.space_group_name_H-M   'P 1'
#
loop_
_entity.id
_entity.type
_entity.pdbx_description
1 polymer ?
#
loop_
_entity_poly.entity_id
_entity_poly.type
_entity_poly.pdbx_seq_one_letter_code
_entity_poly.pdbx_strand_id
1 'polypeptide(L)'
;MRADARNALAGQHLSVKEALLVMTRAKSGSVSVVNARGQLVGVFTDGDLRRHMAADEQVLARPLAQVMTRHPICIRDEALAVEALKIFNERNIDDLIVVNARREPVGLVDSQDLPKLKLM
;
A
#
# COMPACT_ATOMS: atom_id res chain seq x y z
N MET A 1 3.68 12.58 -6.17
CA MET A 1 3.40 11.79 -4.97
C MET A 1 2.01 12.11 -4.43
N ARG A 2 1.28 11.09 -4.08
CA ARG A 2 -0.07 11.25 -3.55
C ARG A 2 -0.07 11.01 -2.04
N ALA A 3 -0.37 12.05 -1.29
CA ALA A 3 -0.55 11.98 0.16
C ALA A 3 -1.98 12.39 0.50
N ASP A 4 -2.93 11.94 -0.31
CA ASP A 4 -4.34 12.30 -0.21
C ASP A 4 -5.19 11.14 0.33
N ALA A 5 -6.51 11.23 0.16
CA ALA A 5 -7.45 10.22 0.65
C ALA A 5 -7.20 8.82 0.07
N ARG A 6 -6.48 8.72 -1.06
CA ARG A 6 -6.20 7.42 -1.69
C ARG A 6 -5.04 6.69 -1.02
N ASN A 7 -4.29 7.37 -0.15
CA ASN A 7 -3.24 6.75 0.64
C ASN A 7 -3.86 6.12 1.89
N ALA A 8 -4.59 5.03 1.68
CA ALA A 8 -5.33 4.38 2.76
C ALA A 8 -4.38 3.67 3.73
N LEU A 9 -4.61 3.84 5.02
CA LEU A 9 -3.82 3.23 6.08
C LEU A 9 -4.71 2.42 7.01
N ALA A 10 -4.21 1.27 7.46
CA ALA A 10 -4.92 0.44 8.44
C ALA A 10 -3.91 -0.24 9.37
N GLY A 11 -4.26 -0.33 10.65
CA GLY A 11 -3.44 -1.06 11.61
C GLY A 11 -3.48 -2.56 11.33
N GLN A 12 -2.38 -3.24 11.60
CA GLN A 12 -2.29 -4.68 11.31
C GLN A 12 -3.25 -5.53 12.14
N HIS A 13 -3.76 -4.99 13.25
CA HIS A 13 -4.70 -5.69 14.11
C HIS A 13 -6.14 -5.64 13.60
N LEU A 14 -6.44 -4.74 12.66
CA LEU A 14 -7.77 -4.63 12.09
C LEU A 14 -8.11 -5.86 11.27
N SER A 15 -9.40 -6.20 11.22
CA SER A 15 -9.85 -7.30 10.37
C SER A 15 -9.82 -6.88 8.90
N VAL A 16 -9.83 -7.87 8.02
CA VAL A 16 -9.93 -7.63 6.59
C VAL A 16 -11.20 -6.83 6.28
N LYS A 17 -12.31 -7.16 6.95
CA LYS A 17 -13.57 -6.43 6.75
C LYS A 17 -13.40 -4.95 7.06
N GLU A 18 -12.76 -4.62 8.18
CA GLU A 18 -12.50 -3.23 8.55
C GLU A 18 -11.58 -2.55 7.54
N ALA A 19 -10.58 -3.27 7.05
CA ALA A 19 -9.67 -2.73 6.03
C ALA A 19 -10.41 -2.41 4.74
N LEU A 20 -11.39 -3.24 4.35
CA LEU A 20 -12.17 -2.97 3.15
C LEU A 20 -12.99 -1.68 3.27
N LEU A 21 -13.47 -1.36 4.47
CA LEU A 21 -14.17 -0.10 4.71
C LEU A 21 -13.22 1.08 4.52
N VAL A 22 -11.98 0.96 4.99
CA VAL A 22 -10.97 2.00 4.82
C VAL A 22 -10.67 2.19 3.33
N MET A 23 -10.48 1.10 2.59
CA MET A 23 -10.20 1.16 1.16
C MET A 23 -11.36 1.80 0.39
N THR A 24 -12.59 1.43 0.74
CA THR A 24 -13.78 1.98 0.10
C THR A 24 -13.89 3.49 0.32
N ARG A 25 -13.68 3.94 1.54
CA ARG A 25 -13.72 5.37 1.86
C ARG A 25 -12.65 6.15 1.15
N ALA A 26 -11.47 5.56 1.00
CA ALA A 26 -10.34 6.19 0.32
C ALA A 26 -10.41 6.03 -1.19
N LYS A 27 -11.37 5.27 -1.70
CA LYS A 27 -11.50 4.94 -3.13
C LYS A 27 -10.19 4.35 -3.67
N SER A 28 -9.58 3.47 -2.86
CA SER A 28 -8.30 2.85 -3.17
C SER A 28 -8.46 1.34 -3.29
N GLY A 29 -7.73 0.74 -4.22
CA GLY A 29 -7.68 -0.71 -4.37
C GLY A 29 -6.67 -1.37 -3.44
N SER A 30 -6.03 -0.61 -2.58
CA SER A 30 -5.03 -1.12 -1.65
C SER A 30 -5.03 -0.33 -0.35
N VAL A 31 -4.42 -0.93 0.68
CA VAL A 31 -4.24 -0.28 1.97
C VAL A 31 -2.83 -0.59 2.46
N SER A 32 -2.14 0.43 2.97
CA SER A 32 -0.85 0.26 3.62
C SER A 32 -1.10 -0.17 5.06
N VAL A 33 -0.48 -1.27 5.48
CA VAL A 33 -0.69 -1.82 6.82
C VAL A 33 0.43 -1.39 7.74
N VAL A 34 0.06 -0.84 8.90
CA VAL A 34 1.02 -0.29 9.85
C VAL A 34 0.93 -1.00 11.19
N ASN A 35 2.05 -0.95 11.95
CA ASN A 35 2.09 -1.44 13.31
C ASN A 35 1.65 -0.34 14.29
N ALA A 36 1.75 -0.62 15.60
CA ALA A 36 1.34 0.32 16.64
C ALA A 36 2.15 1.62 16.63
N ARG A 37 3.33 1.61 16.02
CA ARG A 37 4.19 2.80 15.89
C ARG A 37 3.92 3.58 14.62
N GLY A 38 2.96 3.14 13.80
CA GLY A 38 2.66 3.78 12.53
C GLY A 38 3.63 3.41 11.40
N GLN A 39 4.47 2.41 11.62
CA GLN A 39 5.46 1.98 10.63
C GLN A 39 4.86 0.98 9.66
N LEU A 40 5.25 1.08 8.40
CA LEU A 40 4.78 0.19 7.34
C LEU A 40 5.29 -1.24 7.59
N VAL A 41 4.36 -2.18 7.68
CA VAL A 41 4.68 -3.60 7.87
C VAL A 41 4.11 -4.49 6.78
N GLY A 42 3.20 -3.99 5.97
CA GLY A 42 2.62 -4.79 4.91
C GLY A 42 1.73 -3.98 4.00
N VAL A 43 1.16 -4.65 3.03
CA VAL A 43 0.16 -4.07 2.12
C VAL A 43 -0.91 -5.13 1.87
N PHE A 44 -2.14 -4.67 1.69
CA PHE A 44 -3.25 -5.55 1.36
C PHE A 44 -4.04 -4.94 0.21
N THR A 45 -4.31 -5.74 -0.82
CA THR A 45 -4.95 -5.26 -2.05
C THR A 45 -6.22 -6.04 -2.35
N ASP A 46 -7.02 -5.52 -3.29
CA ASP A 46 -8.19 -6.24 -3.80
C ASP A 46 -7.80 -7.60 -4.37
N GLY A 47 -6.63 -7.70 -5.01
CA GLY A 47 -6.13 -8.95 -5.52
C GLY A 47 -5.83 -9.95 -4.42
N ASP A 48 -5.24 -9.48 -3.32
CA ASP A 48 -4.98 -10.32 -2.16
C ASP A 48 -6.29 -10.87 -1.59
N LEU A 49 -7.30 -10.01 -1.48
CA LEU A 49 -8.60 -10.43 -0.98
C LEU A 49 -9.18 -11.56 -1.83
N ARG A 50 -9.16 -11.40 -3.15
CA ARG A 50 -9.71 -12.42 -4.04
C ARG A 50 -8.99 -13.75 -3.91
N ARG A 51 -7.66 -13.72 -3.81
CA ARG A 51 -6.87 -14.94 -3.64
C ARG A 51 -7.20 -15.64 -2.32
N HIS A 52 -7.29 -14.89 -1.24
CA HIS A 52 -7.59 -15.46 0.07
C HIS A 52 -9.03 -15.95 0.18
N MET A 53 -9.98 -15.27 -0.45
CA MET A 53 -11.38 -15.70 -0.42
C MET A 53 -11.57 -17.05 -1.11
N ALA A 54 -10.78 -17.35 -2.12
CA ALA A 54 -10.87 -18.62 -2.82
C ALA A 54 -10.44 -19.79 -1.93
N ALA A 55 -9.58 -19.51 -0.93
CA ALA A 55 -9.02 -20.54 -0.06
C ALA A 55 -9.59 -20.52 1.36
N ASP A 56 -10.20 -19.43 1.79
CA ASP A 56 -10.64 -19.23 3.18
C ASP A 56 -11.94 -18.44 3.23
N GLU A 57 -13.02 -19.13 3.57
CA GLU A 57 -14.35 -18.51 3.66
C GLU A 57 -14.44 -17.49 4.79
N GLN A 58 -13.53 -17.55 5.77
CA GLN A 58 -13.55 -16.69 6.94
C GLN A 58 -12.52 -15.55 6.86
N VAL A 59 -11.99 -15.29 5.66
CA VAL A 59 -10.93 -14.29 5.49
C VAL A 59 -11.33 -12.91 6.01
N LEU A 60 -12.61 -12.53 5.87
CA LEU A 60 -13.06 -11.21 6.32
C LEU A 60 -12.91 -11.00 7.82
N ALA A 61 -12.91 -12.07 8.60
CA ALA A 61 -12.74 -11.99 10.05
C ALA A 61 -11.28 -12.07 10.49
N ARG A 62 -10.36 -12.38 9.58
CA ARG A 62 -8.93 -12.50 9.90
C ARG A 62 -8.31 -11.12 10.11
N PRO A 63 -7.36 -10.97 11.04
CA PRO A 63 -6.61 -9.72 11.14
C PRO A 63 -5.69 -9.56 9.94
N LEU A 64 -5.46 -8.31 9.53
CA LEU A 64 -4.59 -8.02 8.40
C LEU A 64 -3.20 -8.65 8.54
N ALA A 65 -2.68 -8.71 9.77
CA ALA A 65 -1.36 -9.31 10.02
C ALA A 65 -1.24 -10.73 9.50
N GLN A 66 -2.35 -11.47 9.41
CA GLN A 66 -2.32 -12.87 8.95
C GLN A 66 -2.38 -13.02 7.43
N VAL A 67 -2.91 -12.02 6.73
CA VAL A 67 -3.19 -12.13 5.29
C VAL A 67 -2.46 -11.11 4.44
N MET A 68 -1.90 -10.06 5.04
CA MET A 68 -1.20 -9.02 4.29
C MET A 68 0.05 -9.56 3.60
N THR A 69 0.46 -8.89 2.54
CA THR A 69 1.76 -9.13 1.93
C THR A 69 2.80 -8.40 2.77
N ARG A 70 3.78 -9.14 3.30
CA ARG A 70 4.84 -8.58 4.12
C ARG A 70 5.95 -8.02 3.24
N HIS A 71 6.74 -7.10 3.79
CA HIS A 71 7.86 -6.48 3.08
C HIS A 71 7.40 -5.82 1.79
N PRO A 72 6.44 -4.88 1.87
CA PRO A 72 5.94 -4.20 0.68
C PRO A 72 7.06 -3.38 0.04
N ILE A 73 6.99 -3.25 -1.29
CA ILE A 73 7.95 -2.43 -2.01
C ILE A 73 7.63 -0.98 -1.71
N CYS A 74 8.63 -0.24 -1.25
CA CYS A 74 8.45 1.17 -0.89
C CYS A 74 9.69 1.97 -1.26
N ILE A 75 9.55 3.29 -1.21
CA ILE A 75 10.64 4.21 -1.52
C ILE A 75 10.63 5.33 -0.48
N ARG A 76 11.81 5.88 -0.21
CA ARG A 76 11.94 6.99 0.73
C ARG A 76 11.43 8.29 0.12
N ASP A 77 10.86 9.13 0.97
CA ASP A 77 10.33 10.44 0.58
C ASP A 77 11.39 11.37 -0.01
N GLU A 78 12.66 11.11 0.26
CA GLU A 78 13.77 11.87 -0.30
C GLU A 78 14.23 11.36 -1.66
N ALA A 79 13.69 10.24 -2.14
CA ALA A 79 14.14 9.63 -3.38
C ALA A 79 13.75 10.46 -4.59
N LEU A 80 14.58 10.36 -5.63
CA LEU A 80 14.35 11.06 -6.87
C LEU A 80 13.31 10.34 -7.74
N ALA A 81 12.65 11.10 -8.60
CA ALA A 81 11.65 10.53 -9.52
C ALA A 81 12.24 9.40 -10.38
N VAL A 82 13.50 9.50 -10.75
CA VAL A 82 14.16 8.48 -11.57
C VAL A 82 14.25 7.15 -10.81
N GLU A 83 14.42 7.20 -9.50
CA GLU A 83 14.48 5.99 -8.69
C GLU A 83 13.11 5.30 -8.66
N ALA A 84 12.03 6.08 -8.52
CA ALA A 84 10.68 5.55 -8.58
C ALA A 84 10.40 4.89 -9.92
N LEU A 85 10.80 5.56 -11.01
CA LEU A 85 10.64 5.04 -12.36
C LEU A 85 11.34 3.69 -12.52
N LYS A 86 12.55 3.59 -12.00
CA LYS A 86 13.33 2.36 -12.07
C LYS A 86 12.59 1.21 -11.35
N ILE A 87 12.05 1.47 -10.17
CA ILE A 87 11.33 0.46 -9.39
C ILE A 87 10.08 0.00 -10.15
N PHE A 88 9.31 0.92 -10.72
CA PHE A 88 8.13 0.56 -11.51
C PHE A 88 8.51 -0.36 -12.69
N ASN A 89 9.59 -0.01 -13.39
CA ASN A 89 10.03 -0.80 -14.53
C ASN A 89 10.55 -2.18 -14.15
N GLU A 90 11.26 -2.28 -13.04
CA GLU A 90 11.88 -3.54 -12.61
C GLU A 90 10.90 -4.47 -11.91
N ARG A 91 9.92 -3.92 -11.18
CA ARG A 91 9.02 -4.70 -10.34
C ARG A 91 7.64 -4.91 -10.95
N ASN A 92 7.34 -4.23 -12.06
CA ASN A 92 6.06 -4.36 -12.74
C ASN A 92 4.87 -4.14 -11.79
N ILE A 93 4.92 -3.06 -11.03
CA ILE A 93 3.86 -2.66 -10.09
C ILE A 93 3.20 -1.38 -10.55
N ASP A 94 1.99 -1.12 -10.06
CA ASP A 94 1.24 0.08 -10.44
C ASP A 94 1.35 1.20 -9.42
N ASP A 95 1.53 0.85 -8.14
CA ASP A 95 1.59 1.78 -7.04
C ASP A 95 2.84 1.55 -6.22
N LEU A 96 3.42 2.64 -5.72
CA LEU A 96 4.62 2.58 -4.90
C LEU A 96 4.38 3.38 -3.63
N ILE A 97 4.54 2.73 -2.49
CA ILE A 97 4.34 3.36 -1.19
C ILE A 97 5.57 4.22 -0.87
N VAL A 98 5.33 5.45 -0.42
CA VAL A 98 6.39 6.37 -0.01
C VAL A 98 6.45 6.40 1.51
N VAL A 99 7.63 6.18 2.07
CA VAL A 99 7.85 6.20 3.52
C VAL A 99 8.86 7.27 3.90
N ASN A 100 8.74 7.76 5.14
CA ASN A 100 9.72 8.68 5.70
C ASN A 100 10.88 7.92 6.36
N ALA A 101 11.77 8.65 7.05
CA ALA A 101 12.91 8.06 7.72
C ALA A 101 12.53 7.08 8.83
N ARG A 102 11.32 7.19 9.36
CA ARG A 102 10.81 6.30 10.42
C ARG A 102 10.01 5.12 9.86
N ARG A 103 10.00 4.95 8.53
CA ARG A 103 9.22 3.94 7.82
C ARG A 103 7.71 4.13 7.97
N GLU A 104 7.28 5.35 8.23
CA GLU A 104 5.86 5.67 8.23
C GLU A 104 5.41 5.93 6.80
N PRO A 105 4.29 5.35 6.33
CA PRO A 105 3.81 5.62 4.98
C PRO A 105 3.23 7.04 4.93
N VAL A 106 3.82 7.87 4.09
CA VAL A 106 3.45 9.28 3.96
C VAL A 106 2.85 9.63 2.61
N GLY A 107 2.87 8.69 1.66
CA GLY A 107 2.29 8.95 0.36
C GLY A 107 2.26 7.72 -0.52
N LEU A 108 1.72 7.91 -1.70
CA LEU A 108 1.58 6.87 -2.71
C LEU A 108 1.90 7.47 -4.06
N VAL A 109 2.72 6.80 -4.84
CA VAL A 109 3.03 7.20 -6.22
C VAL A 109 2.38 6.17 -7.14
N ASP A 110 1.49 6.64 -8.01
CA ASP A 110 0.88 5.82 -9.04
C ASP A 110 1.78 5.84 -10.28
N SER A 111 1.86 4.72 -10.99
CA SER A 111 2.66 4.65 -12.21
C SER A 111 2.25 5.72 -13.23
N GLN A 112 0.99 6.14 -13.21
CA GLN A 112 0.47 7.17 -14.11
C GLN A 112 0.97 8.57 -13.75
N ASP A 113 1.54 8.75 -12.59
CA ASP A 113 2.12 10.04 -12.19
C ASP A 113 3.50 10.26 -12.83
N LEU A 114 4.15 9.20 -13.31
CA LEU A 114 5.52 9.26 -13.82
C LEU A 114 5.72 10.14 -15.05
N PRO A 115 4.80 10.17 -16.02
CA PRO A 115 4.99 11.06 -17.17
C PRO A 115 5.18 12.53 -16.78
N LYS A 116 4.55 12.96 -15.70
CA LYS A 116 4.70 14.33 -15.19
C LYS A 116 6.06 14.50 -14.51
N LEU A 117 6.52 13.47 -13.83
CA LEU A 117 7.79 13.49 -13.11
C LEU A 117 8.98 13.50 -14.09
N LYS A 118 8.85 12.81 -15.20
CA LYS A 118 9.90 12.73 -16.22
C LYS A 118 10.22 14.07 -16.85
N LEU A 119 9.29 14.98 -16.83
CA LEU A 119 9.49 16.30 -17.45
C LEU A 119 10.31 17.24 -16.58
N MET A 120 10.65 16.81 -15.40
CA MET A 120 11.41 17.61 -14.44
C MET A 120 12.93 17.34 -14.55
#